data_32989f2c26e88ec1e176be24c0875334
#
_entry.id   32989f2c26e88ec1e176be24c0875334
#
_cell.length_a   1.000
_cell.length_b   1.000
_cell.length_c   1.000
_cell.angle_alpha   90.00
_cell.angle_beta   90.00
_cell.angle_gamma   90.00
#
_symmetry.space_group_name_H-M   'P 1'
#
loop_
_entity.id
_entity.type
_entity.pdbx_description
1 polymer ?
#
loop_
_entity_poly.entity_id
_entity_poly.type
_entity_poly.pdbx_seq_one_letter_code
_entity_poly.pdbx_strand_id
1 'polypeptide(L)'
;MSDYGLLIDMDGVIYRGNEVIPGAREFINALVDNKIPFLFLTNNSQRTRLDIATKIQRMGMRVTRDHIYTCAISTAHFLARQGKDVTAFVLGEGGLMSALNRNDIAIVDKDPDYVVVGEGRSYTFEMLEQATNLIINGAKLVATNMDPNCPTANGGTRPGCGSIVRLLEEATGRKAFDLGKPSPLMMRDARKLIGLEAAHTFMIGDTMETDILGGLQLGYHCILVLSGGTRRTDIDNYAYKPDTIIDSLADLNIEILEQLMAKKPHHHPALPSC
;
A
#
# COMPACT_ATOMS: atom_id res chain seq x y z
N MET A 1 -25.44 -4.74 -6.41
CA MET A 1 -24.02 -4.53 -6.11
C MET A 1 -23.83 -5.02 -4.69
N SER A 2 -22.69 -5.58 -4.35
CA SER A 2 -22.41 -5.98 -2.96
C SER A 2 -22.41 -4.74 -2.07
N ASP A 3 -22.95 -4.85 -0.86
CA ASP A 3 -22.99 -3.75 0.11
C ASP A 3 -21.63 -3.56 0.83
N TYR A 4 -20.63 -4.37 0.50
CA TYR A 4 -19.28 -4.30 1.05
C TYR A 4 -18.23 -4.62 0.00
N GLY A 5 -16.98 -4.29 0.29
CA GLY A 5 -15.83 -4.63 -0.54
C GLY A 5 -14.52 -4.62 0.24
N LEU A 6 -13.42 -4.93 -0.45
CA LEU A 6 -12.18 -5.27 0.19
C LEU A 6 -11.00 -4.48 -0.36
N LEU A 7 -10.15 -4.01 0.54
CA LEU A 7 -8.77 -3.62 0.27
C LEU A 7 -7.88 -4.75 0.80
N ILE A 8 -7.06 -5.33 -0.06
CA ILE A 8 -6.31 -6.56 0.25
C ILE A 8 -4.83 -6.30 0.00
N ASP A 9 -3.99 -6.50 1.01
CA ASP A 9 -2.54 -6.51 0.80
C ASP A 9 -2.11 -7.72 -0.03
N MET A 10 -0.87 -7.73 -0.49
CA MET A 10 -0.40 -8.72 -1.46
C MET A 10 0.68 -9.63 -0.91
N ASP A 11 1.85 -9.08 -0.56
CA ASP A 11 2.95 -9.88 -0.01
C ASP A 11 2.59 -10.36 1.40
N GLY A 12 2.72 -11.67 1.64
CA GLY A 12 2.29 -12.27 2.91
C GLY A 12 0.79 -12.58 3.02
N VAL A 13 -0.04 -12.08 2.09
CA VAL A 13 -1.50 -12.32 2.05
C VAL A 13 -1.88 -13.19 0.85
N ILE A 14 -1.43 -12.82 -0.35
CA ILE A 14 -1.76 -13.52 -1.61
C ILE A 14 -0.64 -14.47 -1.99
N TYR A 15 0.61 -14.07 -1.79
CA TYR A 15 1.80 -14.87 -2.10
C TYR A 15 2.97 -14.53 -1.18
N ARG A 16 3.97 -15.41 -1.14
CA ARG A 16 5.32 -15.14 -0.66
C ARG A 16 6.29 -15.38 -1.80
N GLY A 17 6.98 -14.33 -2.24
CA GLY A 17 7.84 -14.42 -3.41
C GLY A 17 7.07 -14.87 -4.65
N ASN A 18 7.25 -16.14 -5.06
CA ASN A 18 6.53 -16.73 -6.20
C ASN A 18 5.52 -17.82 -5.80
N GLU A 19 5.37 -18.10 -4.52
CA GLU A 19 4.47 -19.14 -4.00
C GLU A 19 3.15 -18.53 -3.56
N VAL A 20 2.05 -19.11 -4.03
CA VAL A 20 0.69 -18.69 -3.65
C VAL A 20 0.41 -19.17 -2.23
N ILE A 21 -0.12 -18.29 -1.40
CA ILE A 21 -0.58 -18.64 -0.05
C ILE A 21 -1.84 -19.50 -0.15
N PRO A 22 -1.96 -20.58 0.65
CA PRO A 22 -3.15 -21.44 0.65
C PRO A 22 -4.45 -20.66 0.80
N GLY A 23 -5.45 -20.98 -0.04
CA GLY A 23 -6.75 -20.34 -0.07
C GLY A 23 -6.82 -19.02 -0.86
N ALA A 24 -5.69 -18.37 -1.17
CA ALA A 24 -5.70 -17.07 -1.84
C ALA A 24 -6.35 -17.11 -3.22
N ARG A 25 -6.02 -18.13 -4.04
CA ARG A 25 -6.59 -18.29 -5.38
C ARG A 25 -8.10 -18.48 -5.35
N GLU A 26 -8.55 -19.38 -4.51
CA GLU A 26 -9.96 -19.73 -4.34
C GLU A 26 -10.75 -18.53 -3.86
N PHE A 27 -10.24 -17.83 -2.84
CA PHE A 27 -10.88 -16.65 -2.26
C PHE A 27 -11.00 -15.50 -3.28
N ILE A 28 -9.90 -15.14 -3.96
CA ILE A 28 -9.92 -14.05 -4.96
C ILE A 28 -10.84 -14.39 -6.14
N ASN A 29 -10.82 -15.62 -6.62
CA ASN A 29 -11.71 -16.03 -7.69
C ASN A 29 -13.19 -16.04 -7.23
N ALA A 30 -13.47 -16.36 -5.97
CA ALA A 30 -14.81 -16.25 -5.41
C ALA A 30 -15.30 -14.78 -5.34
N LEU A 31 -14.42 -13.82 -5.00
CA LEU A 31 -14.77 -12.39 -5.07
C LEU A 31 -15.15 -11.97 -6.48
N VAL A 32 -14.39 -12.41 -7.49
CA VAL A 32 -14.67 -12.12 -8.92
C VAL A 32 -16.02 -12.72 -9.34
N ASP A 33 -16.29 -14.00 -9.00
CA ASP A 33 -17.52 -14.70 -9.34
C ASP A 33 -18.76 -14.07 -8.72
N ASN A 34 -18.65 -13.60 -7.50
CA ASN A 34 -19.73 -12.94 -6.76
C ASN A 34 -19.79 -11.42 -7.01
N LYS A 35 -18.95 -10.89 -7.90
CA LYS A 35 -18.88 -9.46 -8.25
C LYS A 35 -18.73 -8.55 -7.02
N ILE A 36 -17.99 -9.01 -6.03
CA ILE A 36 -17.66 -8.22 -4.84
C ILE A 36 -16.51 -7.28 -5.21
N PRO A 37 -16.64 -5.96 -5.03
CA PRO A 37 -15.60 -5.02 -5.38
C PRO A 37 -14.38 -5.17 -4.47
N PHE A 38 -13.20 -5.22 -5.04
CA PHE A 38 -11.96 -5.26 -4.29
C PHE A 38 -10.79 -4.60 -5.04
N LEU A 39 -9.79 -4.15 -4.28
CA LEU A 39 -8.50 -3.71 -4.80
C LEU A 39 -7.37 -4.36 -3.99
N PHE A 40 -6.35 -4.80 -4.70
CA PHE A 40 -5.07 -5.07 -4.08
C PHE A 40 -4.34 -3.77 -3.78
N LEU A 41 -3.83 -3.65 -2.57
CA LEU A 41 -3.18 -2.46 -2.03
C LEU A 41 -1.73 -2.80 -1.67
N THR A 42 -0.75 -2.20 -2.32
CA THR A 42 0.66 -2.56 -2.09
C THR A 42 1.57 -1.35 -1.97
N ASN A 43 2.54 -1.42 -1.04
CA ASN A 43 3.63 -0.46 -0.91
C ASN A 43 4.75 -0.67 -1.95
N ASN A 44 4.62 -1.65 -2.84
CA ASN A 44 5.57 -1.83 -3.92
C ASN A 44 5.41 -0.77 -5.00
N SER A 45 6.44 0.06 -5.20
CA SER A 45 6.50 1.10 -6.23
C SER A 45 7.32 0.71 -7.47
N GLN A 46 8.02 -0.44 -7.44
CA GLN A 46 8.90 -0.87 -8.53
C GLN A 46 8.13 -1.39 -9.76
N ARG A 47 7.02 -2.09 -9.53
CA ARG A 47 6.26 -2.78 -10.56
C ARG A 47 5.08 -1.95 -11.04
N THR A 48 4.81 -2.03 -12.35
CA THR A 48 3.58 -1.46 -12.90
C THR A 48 2.36 -2.31 -12.52
N ARG A 49 1.16 -1.72 -12.60
CA ARG A 49 -0.11 -2.46 -12.42
C ARG A 49 -0.20 -3.68 -13.33
N LEU A 50 0.30 -3.56 -14.56
CA LEU A 50 0.27 -4.64 -15.55
C LEU A 50 1.20 -5.80 -15.14
N ASP A 51 2.42 -5.48 -14.68
CA ASP A 51 3.37 -6.49 -14.21
C ASP A 51 2.80 -7.28 -13.03
N ILE A 52 2.20 -6.56 -12.07
CA ILE A 52 1.59 -7.17 -10.89
C ILE A 52 0.40 -8.05 -11.30
N ALA A 53 -0.52 -7.53 -12.12
CA ALA A 53 -1.67 -8.29 -12.58
C ALA A 53 -1.23 -9.55 -13.35
N THR A 54 -0.22 -9.44 -14.23
CA THR A 54 0.33 -10.58 -14.97
C THR A 54 0.92 -11.64 -14.05
N LYS A 55 1.65 -11.22 -12.99
CA LYS A 55 2.17 -12.14 -11.98
C LYS A 55 1.04 -12.91 -11.30
N ILE A 56 -0.01 -12.21 -10.85
CA ILE A 56 -1.15 -12.83 -10.13
C ILE A 56 -1.97 -13.74 -11.07
N GLN A 57 -2.15 -13.34 -12.33
CA GLN A 57 -2.81 -14.18 -13.33
C GLN A 57 -2.07 -15.50 -13.56
N ARG A 58 -0.73 -15.48 -13.61
CA ARG A 58 0.09 -16.70 -13.69
C ARG A 58 -0.06 -17.62 -12.45
N MET A 59 -0.47 -17.06 -11.33
CA MET A 59 -0.81 -17.79 -10.11
C MET A 59 -2.25 -18.34 -10.11
N GLY A 60 -3.01 -18.14 -11.21
CA GLY A 60 -4.36 -18.68 -11.41
C GLY A 60 -5.51 -17.83 -10.89
N MET A 61 -5.27 -16.55 -10.59
CA MET A 61 -6.31 -15.61 -10.16
C MET A 61 -6.81 -14.74 -11.33
N ARG A 62 -8.13 -14.59 -11.45
CA ARG A 62 -8.80 -13.87 -12.55
C ARG A 62 -8.92 -12.38 -12.27
N VAL A 63 -7.79 -11.70 -12.27
CA VAL A 63 -7.68 -10.26 -11.98
C VAL A 63 -7.17 -9.50 -13.19
N THR A 64 -7.41 -8.19 -13.22
CA THR A 64 -6.88 -7.26 -14.22
C THR A 64 -6.04 -6.19 -13.53
N ARG A 65 -5.35 -5.37 -14.31
CA ARG A 65 -4.63 -4.21 -13.78
C ARG A 65 -5.52 -3.25 -12.98
N ASP A 66 -6.84 -3.27 -13.21
CA ASP A 66 -7.77 -2.36 -12.53
C ASP A 66 -8.10 -2.79 -11.10
N HIS A 67 -7.73 -4.02 -10.73
CA HIS A 67 -7.74 -4.48 -9.35
C HIS A 67 -6.48 -4.12 -8.56
N ILE A 68 -5.53 -3.38 -9.14
CA ILE A 68 -4.24 -3.06 -8.49
C ILE A 68 -4.15 -1.57 -8.19
N TYR A 69 -3.86 -1.24 -6.94
CA TYR A 69 -3.57 0.12 -6.48
C TYR A 69 -2.25 0.14 -5.70
N THR A 70 -1.24 0.82 -6.24
CA THR A 70 0.11 0.87 -5.66
C THR A 70 0.37 2.22 -4.99
N CYS A 71 1.33 2.26 -4.07
CA CYS A 71 1.81 3.53 -3.51
C CYS A 71 2.37 4.48 -4.59
N ALA A 72 2.91 3.95 -5.69
CA ALA A 72 3.34 4.76 -6.84
C ALA A 72 2.17 5.51 -7.48
N ILE A 73 0.99 4.87 -7.62
CA ILE A 73 -0.23 5.51 -8.13
C ILE A 73 -0.74 6.55 -7.13
N SER A 74 -0.76 6.21 -5.84
CA SER A 74 -1.13 7.16 -4.78
C SER A 74 -0.28 8.43 -4.85
N THR A 75 1.04 8.25 -5.02
CA THR A 75 2.00 9.35 -5.16
C THR A 75 1.72 10.20 -6.39
N ALA A 76 1.53 9.57 -7.55
CA ALA A 76 1.24 10.29 -8.79
C ALA A 76 -0.09 11.07 -8.70
N HIS A 77 -1.15 10.47 -8.15
CA HIS A 77 -2.43 11.14 -7.91
C HIS A 77 -2.31 12.31 -6.92
N PHE A 78 -1.49 12.14 -5.87
CA PHE A 78 -1.24 13.23 -4.94
C PHE A 78 -0.55 14.41 -5.62
N LEU A 79 0.53 14.17 -6.36
CA LEU A 79 1.28 15.22 -7.05
C LEU A 79 0.43 15.93 -8.11
N ALA A 80 -0.35 15.21 -8.90
CA ALA A 80 -1.24 15.77 -9.91
C ALA A 80 -2.30 16.76 -9.31
N ARG A 81 -2.62 16.62 -8.02
CA ARG A 81 -3.52 17.54 -7.31
C ARG A 81 -2.83 18.76 -6.73
N GLN A 82 -1.49 18.83 -6.75
CA GLN A 82 -0.75 19.95 -6.18
C GLN A 82 -0.68 21.16 -7.12
N GLY A 83 -0.83 20.96 -8.41
CA GLY A 83 -0.78 22.04 -9.39
C GLY A 83 -0.77 21.52 -10.83
N LYS A 84 -0.70 22.46 -11.77
CA LYS A 84 -0.38 22.17 -13.17
C LYS A 84 1.12 22.17 -13.34
N ASP A 85 1.61 21.38 -14.29
CA ASP A 85 3.01 21.33 -14.69
C ASP A 85 3.99 20.97 -13.54
N VAL A 86 3.52 20.15 -12.57
CA VAL A 86 4.33 19.68 -11.45
C VAL A 86 5.49 18.85 -11.97
N THR A 87 6.69 19.10 -11.42
CA THR A 87 7.93 18.42 -11.79
C THR A 87 8.50 17.61 -10.63
N ALA A 88 9.19 16.51 -10.94
CA ALA A 88 9.80 15.65 -9.92
C ALA A 88 11.19 15.15 -10.33
N PHE A 89 12.12 15.16 -9.38
CA PHE A 89 13.30 14.32 -9.42
C PHE A 89 12.98 12.98 -8.75
N VAL A 90 13.34 11.87 -9.36
CA VAL A 90 12.88 10.54 -8.94
C VAL A 90 14.03 9.63 -8.56
N LEU A 91 14.03 9.20 -7.30
CA LEU A 91 14.80 8.05 -6.83
C LEU A 91 13.86 6.83 -6.80
N GLY A 92 13.83 6.04 -7.89
CA GLY A 92 12.88 4.92 -8.00
C GLY A 92 13.01 4.18 -9.33
N GLU A 93 12.15 3.22 -9.55
CA GLU A 93 12.17 2.37 -10.75
C GLU A 93 10.87 2.46 -11.55
N GLY A 94 10.77 1.63 -12.60
CA GLY A 94 9.81 1.72 -13.68
C GLY A 94 8.33 1.88 -13.28
N GLY A 95 7.88 1.24 -12.19
CA GLY A 95 6.49 1.38 -11.70
C GLY A 95 6.15 2.80 -11.30
N LEU A 96 7.05 3.46 -10.52
CA LEU A 96 6.89 4.84 -10.10
C LEU A 96 6.98 5.80 -11.30
N MET A 97 8.01 5.65 -12.14
CA MET A 97 8.16 6.47 -13.35
C MET A 97 6.95 6.38 -14.26
N SER A 98 6.42 5.16 -14.47
CA SER A 98 5.21 4.94 -15.27
C SER A 98 3.98 5.61 -14.65
N ALA A 99 3.84 5.59 -13.33
CA ALA A 99 2.71 6.22 -12.65
C ALA A 99 2.78 7.75 -12.77
N LEU A 100 3.96 8.35 -12.57
CA LEU A 100 4.17 9.79 -12.71
C LEU A 100 3.87 10.27 -14.14
N ASN A 101 4.47 9.63 -15.15
CA ASN A 101 4.28 9.99 -16.56
C ASN A 101 2.80 9.89 -16.99
N ARG A 102 2.04 8.92 -16.49
CA ARG A 102 0.61 8.75 -16.79
C ARG A 102 -0.29 9.82 -16.14
N ASN A 103 0.24 10.57 -15.21
CA ASN A 103 -0.43 11.68 -14.52
C ASN A 103 0.20 13.03 -14.86
N ASP A 104 0.90 13.11 -16.00
CA ASP A 104 1.49 14.33 -16.56
C ASP A 104 2.51 15.01 -15.62
N ILE A 105 3.16 14.23 -14.73
CA ILE A 105 4.25 14.72 -13.90
C ILE A 105 5.57 14.57 -14.68
N ALA A 106 6.20 15.68 -14.99
CA ALA A 106 7.47 15.70 -15.70
C ALA A 106 8.61 15.30 -14.77
N ILE A 107 9.44 14.35 -15.23
CA ILE A 107 10.65 13.94 -14.50
C ILE A 107 11.81 14.77 -15.00
N VAL A 108 12.48 15.50 -14.10
CA VAL A 108 13.54 16.46 -14.40
C VAL A 108 14.71 16.33 -13.44
N ASP A 109 15.90 16.72 -13.92
CA ASP A 109 17.14 16.66 -13.14
C ASP A 109 17.49 17.98 -12.46
N LYS A 110 16.82 19.09 -12.82
CA LYS A 110 17.10 20.44 -12.31
C LYS A 110 15.83 21.11 -11.86
N ASP A 111 15.92 21.81 -10.75
CA ASP A 111 14.89 22.65 -10.17
C ASP A 111 13.49 21.99 -10.10
N PRO A 112 13.37 20.72 -9.62
CA PRO A 112 12.08 20.06 -9.46
C PRO A 112 11.28 20.67 -8.31
N ASP A 113 9.95 20.59 -8.41
CA ASP A 113 9.08 20.91 -7.27
C ASP A 113 9.19 19.87 -6.15
N TYR A 114 9.45 18.61 -6.53
CA TYR A 114 9.51 17.47 -5.63
C TYR A 114 10.70 16.57 -5.87
N VAL A 115 11.27 16.03 -4.80
CA VAL A 115 12.09 14.82 -4.81
C VAL A 115 11.24 13.67 -4.35
N VAL A 116 11.02 12.68 -5.23
CA VAL A 116 10.15 11.52 -4.97
C VAL A 116 11.00 10.29 -4.80
N VAL A 117 10.89 9.65 -3.63
CA VAL A 117 11.62 8.41 -3.31
C VAL A 117 10.66 7.23 -3.37
N GLY A 118 11.00 6.24 -4.17
CA GLY A 118 10.33 4.95 -4.24
C GLY A 118 11.30 3.80 -4.03
N GLU A 119 10.82 2.58 -4.14
CA GLU A 119 11.71 1.42 -4.10
C GLU A 119 12.59 1.35 -5.34
N GLY A 120 13.85 0.94 -5.15
CA GLY A 120 14.81 0.74 -6.22
C GLY A 120 16.04 -0.05 -5.77
N ARG A 121 16.86 -0.46 -6.75
CA ARG A 121 18.12 -1.17 -6.54
C ARG A 121 19.30 -0.46 -7.19
N SER A 122 19.04 0.55 -8.01
CA SER A 122 20.04 1.19 -8.87
C SER A 122 20.36 2.62 -8.41
N TYR A 123 20.26 2.90 -7.11
CA TYR A 123 20.69 4.19 -6.58
C TYR A 123 22.21 4.28 -6.57
N THR A 124 22.74 5.32 -7.20
CA THR A 124 24.15 5.68 -7.05
C THR A 124 24.31 6.71 -5.94
N PHE A 125 25.51 6.86 -5.41
CA PHE A 125 25.77 7.89 -4.40
C PHE A 125 25.57 9.30 -4.98
N GLU A 126 25.91 9.50 -6.24
CA GLU A 126 25.72 10.76 -6.96
C GLU A 126 24.23 11.14 -7.05
N MET A 127 23.34 10.16 -7.26
CA MET A 127 21.89 10.41 -7.24
C MET A 127 21.41 10.84 -5.85
N LEU A 128 21.94 10.27 -4.78
CA LEU A 128 21.60 10.66 -3.41
C LEU A 128 22.13 12.05 -3.07
N GLU A 129 23.33 12.38 -3.52
CA GLU A 129 23.92 13.71 -3.39
C GLU A 129 23.11 14.76 -4.15
N GLN A 130 22.72 14.47 -5.39
CA GLN A 130 21.85 15.34 -6.18
C GLN A 130 20.49 15.56 -5.48
N ALA A 131 19.83 14.49 -5.03
CA ALA A 131 18.58 14.58 -4.31
C ALA A 131 18.70 15.46 -3.03
N THR A 132 19.79 15.26 -2.27
CA THR A 132 20.10 16.06 -1.08
C THR A 132 20.17 17.55 -1.43
N ASN A 133 20.94 17.90 -2.46
CA ASN A 133 21.09 19.30 -2.88
C ASN A 133 19.78 19.90 -3.39
N LEU A 134 18.97 19.14 -4.15
CA LEU A 134 17.66 19.59 -4.61
C LEU A 134 16.70 19.87 -3.43
N ILE A 135 16.69 19.02 -2.42
CA ILE A 135 15.86 19.22 -1.21
C ILE A 135 16.33 20.45 -0.42
N ILE A 136 17.64 20.64 -0.25
CA ILE A 136 18.20 21.82 0.42
C ILE A 136 17.83 23.10 -0.34
N ASN A 137 17.81 23.05 -1.66
CA ASN A 137 17.45 24.17 -2.54
C ASN A 137 15.93 24.41 -2.66
N GLY A 138 15.09 23.64 -1.97
CA GLY A 138 13.65 23.93 -1.82
C GLY A 138 12.70 22.91 -2.40
N ALA A 139 13.17 21.86 -3.07
CA ALA A 139 12.32 20.76 -3.53
C ALA A 139 11.72 20.03 -2.32
N LYS A 140 10.43 19.68 -2.39
CA LYS A 140 9.71 18.98 -1.31
C LYS A 140 9.96 17.49 -1.36
N LEU A 141 10.29 16.89 -0.22
CA LEU A 141 10.56 15.44 -0.13
C LEU A 141 9.26 14.65 0.02
N VAL A 142 9.05 13.68 -0.88
CA VAL A 142 7.90 12.77 -0.89
C VAL A 142 8.39 11.33 -0.91
N ALA A 143 7.81 10.49 -0.07
CA ALA A 143 8.06 9.05 0.00
C ALA A 143 6.88 8.26 -0.55
N THR A 144 7.14 7.26 -1.39
CA THR A 144 6.08 6.34 -1.81
C THR A 144 5.65 5.40 -0.69
N ASN A 145 6.55 5.09 0.24
CA ASN A 145 6.31 4.37 1.50
C ASN A 145 7.49 4.56 2.46
N MET A 146 7.29 4.18 3.73
CA MET A 146 8.30 4.29 4.78
C MET A 146 8.81 2.92 5.26
N ASP A 147 8.62 1.86 4.49
CA ASP A 147 9.07 0.52 4.83
C ASP A 147 10.60 0.51 4.99
N PRO A 148 11.13 0.14 6.17
CA PRO A 148 12.55 0.29 6.46
C PRO A 148 13.42 -0.71 5.69
N ASN A 149 12.85 -1.86 5.39
CA ASN A 149 13.54 -2.94 4.70
C ASN A 149 12.56 -3.74 3.83
N CYS A 150 13.12 -4.54 2.93
CA CYS A 150 12.37 -5.46 2.09
C CYS A 150 13.04 -6.84 2.14
N PRO A 151 12.27 -7.93 2.24
CA PRO A 151 12.82 -9.28 2.14
C PRO A 151 13.38 -9.54 0.74
N THR A 152 14.41 -10.37 0.66
CA THR A 152 14.99 -10.83 -0.60
C THR A 152 14.66 -12.30 -0.84
N ALA A 153 14.68 -12.71 -2.11
CA ALA A 153 14.35 -14.09 -2.51
C ALA A 153 15.24 -15.15 -1.84
N ASN A 154 16.43 -14.77 -1.38
CA ASN A 154 17.41 -15.68 -0.74
C ASN A 154 17.28 -15.70 0.79
N GLY A 155 16.17 -15.22 1.35
CA GLY A 155 15.95 -15.16 2.80
C GLY A 155 16.69 -14.03 3.53
N GLY A 156 17.37 -13.15 2.77
CA GLY A 156 18.04 -11.96 3.31
C GLY A 156 17.11 -10.74 3.36
N THR A 157 17.70 -9.61 3.74
CA THR A 157 17.03 -8.31 3.84
C THR A 157 17.81 -7.26 3.06
N ARG A 158 17.13 -6.35 2.39
CA ARG A 158 17.72 -5.16 1.79
C ARG A 158 17.10 -3.89 2.38
N PRO A 159 17.79 -2.73 2.34
CA PRO A 159 17.16 -1.45 2.66
C PRO A 159 15.91 -1.22 1.81
N GLY A 160 14.82 -0.80 2.45
CA GLY A 160 13.58 -0.39 1.81
C GLY A 160 13.59 1.10 1.44
N CYS A 161 12.48 1.57 0.87
CA CYS A 161 12.28 2.98 0.54
C CYS A 161 12.49 3.87 1.76
N GLY A 162 11.94 3.50 2.92
CA GLY A 162 12.05 4.26 4.16
C GLY A 162 13.49 4.47 4.63
N SER A 163 14.40 3.52 4.40
CA SER A 163 15.82 3.70 4.73
C SER A 163 16.48 4.80 3.90
N ILE A 164 16.17 4.87 2.60
CA ILE A 164 16.67 5.94 1.71
C ILE A 164 16.06 7.29 2.10
N VAL A 165 14.77 7.30 2.41
CA VAL A 165 14.07 8.50 2.90
C VAL A 165 14.73 9.01 4.18
N ARG A 166 15.01 8.14 5.16
CA ARG A 166 15.66 8.53 6.42
C ARG A 166 17.06 9.11 6.20
N LEU A 167 17.84 8.57 5.25
CA LEU A 167 19.13 9.13 4.87
C LEU A 167 18.97 10.59 4.40
N LEU A 168 18.00 10.85 3.50
CA LEU A 168 17.75 12.19 2.97
C LEU A 168 17.18 13.14 4.05
N GLU A 169 16.28 12.65 4.91
CA GLU A 169 15.76 13.42 6.04
C GLU A 169 16.89 13.87 6.97
N GLU A 170 17.82 12.96 7.31
CA GLU A 170 18.94 13.25 8.18
C GLU A 170 19.92 14.24 7.55
N ALA A 171 20.25 14.02 6.26
CA ALA A 171 21.18 14.87 5.53
C ALA A 171 20.66 16.30 5.32
N THR A 172 19.34 16.48 5.22
CA THR A 172 18.72 17.77 4.83
C THR A 172 17.98 18.48 5.97
N GLY A 173 17.68 17.77 7.07
CA GLY A 173 16.78 18.25 8.12
C GLY A 173 15.32 18.41 7.69
N ARG A 174 14.93 17.93 6.50
CA ARG A 174 13.56 18.01 5.98
C ARG A 174 12.84 16.70 6.16
N LYS A 175 11.53 16.75 6.47
CA LYS A 175 10.69 15.56 6.63
C LYS A 175 9.97 15.21 5.33
N ALA A 176 9.95 13.92 5.03
CA ALA A 176 9.21 13.39 3.90
C ALA A 176 7.70 13.37 4.18
N PHE A 177 6.91 13.58 3.12
CA PHE A 177 5.48 13.31 3.14
C PHE A 177 5.24 11.90 2.58
N ASP A 178 4.73 11.01 3.43
CA ASP A 178 4.51 9.60 3.10
C ASP A 178 3.13 9.36 2.46
N LEU A 179 3.12 8.57 1.39
CA LEU A 179 1.94 8.26 0.58
C LEU A 179 1.62 6.75 0.47
N GLY A 180 2.43 5.90 1.10
CA GLY A 180 2.18 4.46 1.21
C GLY A 180 1.29 4.10 2.41
N LYS A 181 0.90 2.83 2.55
CA LYS A 181 0.25 2.35 3.78
C LYS A 181 1.16 2.61 4.99
N PRO A 182 0.67 3.12 6.11
CA PRO A 182 -0.74 3.31 6.52
C PRO A 182 -1.33 4.68 6.13
N SER A 183 -0.75 5.42 5.17
CA SER A 183 -1.21 6.76 4.81
C SER A 183 -2.72 6.79 4.51
N PRO A 184 -3.48 7.65 5.20
CA PRO A 184 -4.92 7.80 4.96
C PRO A 184 -5.24 8.21 3.53
N LEU A 185 -4.32 8.90 2.84
CA LEU A 185 -4.52 9.32 1.45
C LEU A 185 -4.62 8.11 0.53
N MET A 186 -3.64 7.18 0.62
CA MET A 186 -3.64 5.97 -0.19
C MET A 186 -4.88 5.12 0.06
N MET A 187 -5.16 4.81 1.31
CA MET A 187 -6.22 3.88 1.68
C MET A 187 -7.61 4.44 1.42
N ARG A 188 -7.82 5.76 1.66
CA ARG A 188 -9.08 6.44 1.35
C ARG A 188 -9.32 6.55 -0.15
N ASP A 189 -8.28 6.87 -0.94
CA ASP A 189 -8.40 6.97 -2.38
C ASP A 189 -8.70 5.60 -3.00
N ALA A 190 -8.04 4.52 -2.53
CA ALA A 190 -8.34 3.16 -2.94
C ALA A 190 -9.80 2.76 -2.61
N ARG A 191 -10.28 3.06 -1.39
CA ARG A 191 -11.67 2.80 -1.00
C ARG A 191 -12.67 3.54 -1.91
N LYS A 192 -12.40 4.80 -2.24
CA LYS A 192 -13.26 5.57 -3.14
C LYS A 192 -13.36 4.95 -4.53
N LEU A 193 -12.29 4.34 -5.03
CA LEU A 193 -12.29 3.66 -6.34
C LEU A 193 -13.22 2.46 -6.38
N ILE A 194 -13.42 1.76 -5.25
CA ILE A 194 -14.41 0.67 -5.15
C ILE A 194 -15.81 1.19 -4.78
N GLY A 195 -15.98 2.49 -4.57
CA GLY A 195 -17.28 3.14 -4.42
C GLY A 195 -17.98 2.87 -3.08
N LEU A 196 -17.25 2.59 -2.01
CA LEU A 196 -17.81 2.19 -0.73
C LEU A 196 -17.54 3.19 0.41
N GLU A 197 -18.38 3.14 1.43
CA GLU A 197 -18.16 3.83 2.70
C GLU A 197 -17.20 3.05 3.62
N ALA A 198 -16.62 3.73 4.60
CA ALA A 198 -15.65 3.14 5.52
C ALA A 198 -16.22 1.92 6.26
N ALA A 199 -17.43 2.03 6.79
CA ALA A 199 -18.11 0.97 7.53
C ALA A 199 -18.44 -0.29 6.68
N HIS A 200 -18.33 -0.20 5.37
CA HIS A 200 -18.60 -1.29 4.42
C HIS A 200 -17.31 -1.78 3.74
N THR A 201 -16.16 -1.44 4.29
CA THR A 201 -14.85 -1.77 3.71
C THR A 201 -14.07 -2.67 4.65
N PHE A 202 -13.60 -3.80 4.14
CA PHE A 202 -12.60 -4.62 4.81
C PHE A 202 -11.20 -4.19 4.41
N MET A 203 -10.27 -4.18 5.36
CA MET A 203 -8.83 -4.19 5.10
C MET A 203 -8.28 -5.54 5.53
N ILE A 204 -7.73 -6.29 4.58
CA ILE A 204 -7.07 -7.56 4.83
C ILE A 204 -5.58 -7.37 4.63
N GLY A 205 -4.78 -7.63 5.66
CA GLY A 205 -3.33 -7.47 5.61
C GLY A 205 -2.61 -8.35 6.62
N ASP A 206 -1.31 -8.40 6.52
CA ASP A 206 -0.43 -9.21 7.36
C ASP A 206 0.43 -8.38 8.33
N THR A 207 0.38 -7.05 8.20
CA THR A 207 1.25 -6.14 8.95
C THR A 207 0.45 -5.18 9.82
N MET A 208 0.73 -5.21 11.13
CA MET A 208 0.05 -4.36 12.11
C MET A 208 0.27 -2.87 11.83
N GLU A 209 1.51 -2.45 11.56
CA GLU A 209 1.90 -1.04 11.43
C GLU A 209 1.41 -0.37 10.15
N THR A 210 1.06 -1.13 9.13
CA THR A 210 0.63 -0.59 7.83
C THR A 210 -0.85 -0.86 7.57
N ASP A 211 -1.23 -2.13 7.44
CA ASP A 211 -2.56 -2.53 7.04
C ASP A 211 -3.59 -2.31 8.14
N ILE A 212 -3.29 -2.85 9.33
CA ILE A 212 -4.23 -2.83 10.45
C ILE A 212 -4.32 -1.41 11.01
N LEU A 213 -3.18 -0.74 11.24
CA LEU A 213 -3.19 0.65 11.71
C LEU A 213 -3.97 1.56 10.77
N GLY A 214 -3.67 1.50 9.47
CA GLY A 214 -4.32 2.37 8.49
C GLY A 214 -5.82 2.07 8.35
N GLY A 215 -6.21 0.79 8.36
CA GLY A 215 -7.60 0.38 8.31
C GLY A 215 -8.39 0.86 9.54
N LEU A 216 -7.86 0.66 10.74
CA LEU A 216 -8.48 1.10 11.99
C LEU A 216 -8.64 2.62 12.04
N GLN A 217 -7.63 3.39 11.65
CA GLN A 217 -7.70 4.86 11.62
C GLN A 217 -8.77 5.39 10.66
N LEU A 218 -9.14 4.62 9.66
CA LEU A 218 -10.17 4.97 8.67
C LEU A 218 -11.53 4.34 8.96
N GLY A 219 -11.66 3.56 10.02
CA GLY A 219 -12.91 2.90 10.40
C GLY A 219 -13.28 1.72 9.49
N TYR A 220 -12.29 1.01 8.95
CA TYR A 220 -12.50 -0.21 8.18
C TYR A 220 -12.58 -1.43 9.11
N HIS A 221 -13.18 -2.51 8.63
CA HIS A 221 -13.09 -3.82 9.27
C HIS A 221 -11.72 -4.44 8.98
N CYS A 222 -10.88 -4.59 10.00
CA CYS A 222 -9.51 -5.06 9.84
C CYS A 222 -9.40 -6.56 10.10
N ILE A 223 -8.95 -7.30 9.09
CA ILE A 223 -8.65 -8.74 9.17
C ILE A 223 -7.14 -8.92 9.05
N LEU A 224 -6.50 -9.38 10.12
CA LEU A 224 -5.09 -9.74 10.12
C LEU A 224 -4.95 -11.20 9.71
N VAL A 225 -4.11 -11.46 8.69
CA VAL A 225 -3.67 -12.81 8.34
C VAL A 225 -2.29 -13.09 8.94
N LEU A 226 -2.09 -14.28 9.47
CA LEU A 226 -0.82 -14.69 10.09
C LEU A 226 0.13 -15.38 9.09
N SER A 227 -0.27 -15.40 7.82
CA SER A 227 0.55 -15.93 6.74
C SER A 227 1.70 -15.03 6.30
N GLY A 228 1.90 -13.87 6.90
CA GLY A 228 2.89 -12.87 6.49
C GLY A 228 3.82 -12.39 7.59
N GLY A 229 3.92 -11.05 7.76
CA GLY A 229 4.91 -10.38 8.60
C GLY A 229 4.65 -10.46 10.09
N THR A 230 3.38 -10.36 10.54
CA THR A 230 3.02 -10.33 11.96
C THR A 230 2.86 -11.74 12.52
N ARG A 231 3.52 -12.04 13.64
CA ARG A 231 3.32 -13.27 14.40
C ARG A 231 2.21 -13.06 15.44
N ARG A 232 1.50 -14.15 15.78
CA ARG A 232 0.45 -14.10 16.82
C ARG A 232 0.95 -13.54 18.16
N THR A 233 2.19 -13.85 18.53
CA THR A 233 2.83 -13.38 19.76
C THR A 233 3.12 -11.88 19.77
N ASP A 234 3.18 -11.25 18.60
CA ASP A 234 3.58 -9.85 18.48
C ASP A 234 2.38 -8.90 18.64
N ILE A 235 1.15 -9.43 18.46
CA ILE A 235 -0.09 -8.65 18.46
C ILE A 235 -0.32 -7.93 19.79
N ASP A 236 0.02 -8.57 20.91
CA ASP A 236 -0.17 -7.98 22.23
C ASP A 236 0.81 -6.85 22.56
N ASN A 237 1.84 -6.63 21.72
CA ASN A 237 2.77 -5.50 21.84
C ASN A 237 2.16 -4.18 21.30
N TYR A 238 1.03 -4.26 20.56
CA TYR A 238 0.38 -3.08 19.99
C TYR A 238 -0.74 -2.56 20.87
N ALA A 239 -0.90 -1.24 20.91
CA ALA A 239 -1.99 -0.57 21.63
C ALA A 239 -3.37 -0.73 20.95
N TYR A 240 -3.42 -1.38 19.77
CA TYR A 240 -4.61 -1.60 18.98
C TYR A 240 -4.65 -3.05 18.50
N LYS A 241 -5.84 -3.54 18.15
CA LYS A 241 -6.06 -4.91 17.70
C LYS A 241 -6.88 -4.93 16.41
N PRO A 242 -6.67 -5.92 15.51
CA PRO A 242 -7.57 -6.15 14.39
C PRO A 242 -8.94 -6.64 14.88
N ASP A 243 -9.98 -6.47 14.06
CA ASP A 243 -11.32 -7.00 14.38
C ASP A 243 -11.38 -8.53 14.29
N THR A 244 -10.58 -9.10 13.39
CA THR A 244 -10.50 -10.54 13.16
C THR A 244 -9.06 -10.97 12.89
N ILE A 245 -8.68 -12.15 13.38
CA ILE A 245 -7.37 -12.77 13.14
C ILE A 245 -7.61 -14.16 12.56
N ILE A 246 -6.96 -14.45 11.44
CA ILE A 246 -7.02 -15.74 10.75
C ILE A 246 -5.60 -16.21 10.39
N ASP A 247 -5.42 -17.49 10.13
CA ASP A 247 -4.11 -18.00 9.77
C ASP A 247 -3.75 -17.68 8.31
N SER A 248 -4.72 -17.75 7.39
CA SER A 248 -4.57 -17.38 5.98
C SER A 248 -5.92 -17.12 5.32
N LEU A 249 -5.93 -16.75 4.03
CA LEU A 249 -7.17 -16.60 3.25
C LEU A 249 -7.94 -17.91 3.06
N ALA A 250 -7.36 -19.07 3.40
CA ALA A 250 -8.08 -20.35 3.41
C ALA A 250 -9.21 -20.37 4.46
N ASP A 251 -9.12 -19.54 5.48
CA ASP A 251 -10.11 -19.43 6.55
C ASP A 251 -11.24 -18.43 6.21
N LEU A 252 -11.20 -17.80 5.02
CA LEU A 252 -12.21 -16.85 4.56
C LEU A 252 -13.01 -17.40 3.38
N ASN A 253 -14.31 -17.12 3.41
CA ASN A 253 -15.20 -17.27 2.28
C ASN A 253 -16.25 -16.14 2.30
N ILE A 254 -17.13 -16.11 1.31
CA ILE A 254 -18.16 -15.05 1.16
C ILE A 254 -19.11 -15.02 2.35
N GLU A 255 -19.56 -16.20 2.83
CA GLU A 255 -20.48 -16.31 3.95
C GLU A 255 -19.87 -15.76 5.24
N ILE A 256 -18.58 -16.03 5.49
CA ILE A 256 -17.85 -15.47 6.65
C ILE A 256 -17.75 -13.96 6.56
N LEU A 257 -17.45 -13.40 5.36
CA LEU A 257 -17.44 -11.95 5.19
C LEU A 257 -18.79 -11.30 5.47
N GLU A 258 -19.89 -11.90 5.01
CA GLU A 258 -21.24 -11.44 5.29
C GLU A 258 -21.57 -11.49 6.80
N GLN A 259 -21.16 -12.55 7.46
CA GLN A 259 -21.33 -12.68 8.93
C GLN A 259 -20.49 -11.65 9.70
N LEU A 260 -19.25 -11.35 9.26
CA LEU A 260 -18.41 -10.33 9.87
C LEU A 260 -19.00 -8.94 9.64
N MET A 261 -19.52 -8.66 8.44
CA MET A 261 -20.16 -7.39 8.12
C MET A 261 -21.45 -7.16 8.94
N ALA A 262 -22.22 -8.22 9.19
CA ALA A 262 -23.44 -8.15 10.02
C ALA A 262 -23.14 -7.92 11.52
N LYS A 263 -21.97 -8.34 11.99
CA LYS A 263 -21.45 -8.00 13.32
C LYS A 263 -20.93 -6.57 13.21
N LYS A 264 -21.72 -5.57 13.65
CA LYS A 264 -21.27 -4.16 13.68
C LYS A 264 -19.86 -4.08 14.28
N PRO A 265 -18.93 -3.31 13.68
CA PRO A 265 -17.66 -3.04 14.31
C PRO A 265 -17.92 -2.47 15.70
N HIS A 266 -17.00 -2.71 16.65
CA HIS A 266 -17.05 -2.05 17.95
C HIS A 266 -16.97 -0.54 17.70
N HIS A 267 -18.16 0.07 17.53
CA HIS A 267 -18.27 1.51 17.41
C HIS A 267 -17.61 2.14 18.65
N HIS A 268 -16.67 3.02 18.45
CA HIS A 268 -16.46 4.09 19.40
C HIS A 268 -17.83 4.68 19.69
N PRO A 269 -18.30 4.67 20.95
CA PRO A 269 -19.55 5.31 21.29
C PRO A 269 -19.47 6.75 20.75
N ALA A 270 -20.55 7.17 20.06
CA ALA A 270 -20.64 8.56 19.61
C ALA A 270 -20.25 9.47 20.77
N LEU A 271 -19.26 10.33 20.56
CA LEU A 271 -18.93 11.32 21.57
C LEU A 271 -20.22 12.05 21.96
N PRO A 272 -20.54 12.16 23.24
CA PRO A 272 -21.70 12.92 23.64
C PRO A 272 -21.55 14.33 23.06
N SER A 273 -22.59 14.82 22.42
CA SER A 273 -22.67 16.18 21.91
C SER A 273 -22.32 17.16 23.03
N CYS A 274 -21.20 17.89 22.87
CA CYS A 274 -20.84 19.01 23.75
C CYS A 274 -21.87 20.12 23.63
#